data_587628f736d1b31b991587139f3437cb
#
_entry.id   587628f736d1b31b991587139f3437cb
#
_cell.length_a   1.000
_cell.length_b   1.000
_cell.length_c   1.000
_cell.angle_alpha   90.00
_cell.angle_beta   90.00
_cell.angle_gamma   90.00
#
_symmetry.space_group_name_H-M   'P 1'
#
loop_
_entity.id
_entity.type
_entity.pdbx_description
1 polymer ?
#
loop_
_entity_poly.entity_id
_entity_poly.type
_entity_poly.pdbx_seq_one_letter_code
_entity_poly.pdbx_strand_id
1 'polypeptide(L)'
;MKFRTEYYWLMLFAFCFIAYQQIQDNIRPNYNGDSMIIKYILGVAPNFFPAIGIPAFFVVLIPAVTQKNKTNKWLNNNRHITANIISLIGLISWEFVQMNGSRLRFDWNDVLWTIIGAFVFQLIWTMAPTKYKVVSELEK
;
A
#
# COMPACT_ATOMS: atom_id res chain seq x y z
N MET A 1 3.71 24.78 13.55
CA MET A 1 3.99 23.34 13.63
C MET A 1 4.45 22.88 12.25
N LYS A 2 5.75 22.54 12.06
CA LYS A 2 6.24 22.03 10.77
C LYS A 2 5.72 20.59 10.62
N PHE A 3 4.82 20.39 9.70
CA PHE A 3 4.39 19.03 9.37
C PHE A 3 5.59 18.26 8.83
N ARG A 4 5.98 17.20 9.52
CA ARG A 4 7.06 16.33 9.06
C ARG A 4 6.58 15.58 7.82
N THR A 5 7.45 15.44 6.86
CA THR A 5 7.20 14.82 5.55
C THR A 5 6.63 13.40 5.68
N GLU A 6 7.05 12.70 6.74
CA GLU A 6 6.63 11.34 7.04
C GLU A 6 5.13 11.24 7.33
N TYR A 7 4.52 12.28 7.93
CA TYR A 7 3.09 12.25 8.26
C TYR A 7 2.19 12.12 7.04
N TYR A 8 2.58 12.69 5.89
CA TYR A 8 1.80 12.56 4.66
C TYR A 8 1.63 11.10 4.26
N TRP A 9 2.71 10.33 4.25
CA TRP A 9 2.70 8.92 3.87
C TRP A 9 2.05 8.03 4.92
N LEU A 10 2.26 8.34 6.20
CA LEU A 10 1.57 7.64 7.29
C LEU A 10 0.05 7.90 7.28
N MET A 11 -0.38 9.11 6.93
CA MET A 11 -1.81 9.41 6.77
C MET A 11 -2.41 8.65 5.57
N LEU A 12 -1.68 8.55 4.46
CA LEU A 12 -2.11 7.75 3.31
C LEU A 12 -2.23 6.26 3.70
N PHE A 13 -1.24 5.73 4.42
CA PHE A 13 -1.30 4.37 4.95
C PHE A 13 -2.51 4.18 5.87
N ALA A 14 -2.70 5.07 6.85
CA ALA A 14 -3.81 4.99 7.79
C ALA A 14 -5.17 5.05 7.08
N PHE A 15 -5.32 5.95 6.10
CA PHE A 15 -6.54 6.05 5.29
C PHE A 15 -6.83 4.74 4.55
N CYS A 16 -5.83 4.18 3.85
CA CYS A 16 -5.98 2.92 3.12
C CYS A 16 -6.29 1.76 4.07
N PHE A 17 -5.65 1.73 5.25
CA PHE A 17 -5.89 0.69 6.25
C PHE A 17 -7.31 0.77 6.81
N ILE A 18 -7.79 1.97 7.17
CA ILE A 18 -9.16 2.16 7.65
C ILE A 18 -10.16 1.79 6.56
N ALA A 19 -9.93 2.21 5.30
CA ALA A 19 -10.80 1.86 4.19
C ALA A 19 -10.87 0.34 3.99
N TYR A 20 -9.71 -0.35 4.02
CA TYR A 20 -9.63 -1.80 3.97
C TYR A 20 -10.46 -2.45 5.09
N GLN A 21 -10.22 -2.06 6.35
CA GLN A 21 -10.92 -2.62 7.52
C GLN A 21 -12.44 -2.40 7.43
N GLN A 22 -12.86 -1.19 7.10
CA GLN A 22 -14.29 -0.87 6.99
C GLN A 22 -14.97 -1.69 5.90
N ILE A 23 -14.33 -1.84 4.75
CA ILE A 23 -14.90 -2.62 3.64
C ILE A 23 -14.93 -4.10 4.00
N GLN A 24 -13.84 -4.64 4.52
CA GLN A 24 -13.69 -6.07 4.78
C GLN A 24 -14.60 -6.54 5.93
N ASP A 25 -14.65 -5.78 7.03
CA ASP A 25 -15.26 -6.23 8.28
C ASP A 25 -16.71 -5.73 8.45
N ASN A 26 -17.04 -4.57 7.87
CA ASN A 26 -18.33 -3.93 8.09
C ASN A 26 -19.20 -3.86 6.83
N ILE A 27 -18.67 -3.34 5.71
CA ILE A 27 -19.51 -3.04 4.53
C ILE A 27 -19.81 -4.32 3.75
N ARG A 28 -18.78 -5.10 3.41
CA ARG A 28 -18.91 -6.30 2.57
C ARG A 28 -19.82 -7.36 3.20
N PRO A 29 -19.71 -7.71 4.50
CA PRO A 29 -20.57 -8.71 5.13
C PRO A 29 -22.03 -8.27 5.25
N ASN A 30 -22.29 -6.97 5.37
CA ASN A 30 -23.62 -6.40 5.58
C ASN A 30 -24.31 -5.93 4.29
N TYR A 31 -23.65 -6.04 3.14
CA TYR A 31 -24.22 -5.59 1.88
C TYR A 31 -25.20 -6.63 1.31
N ASN A 32 -26.49 -6.33 1.40
CA ASN A 32 -27.58 -7.17 0.90
C ASN A 32 -28.19 -6.65 -0.42
N GLY A 33 -27.60 -5.64 -1.04
CA GLY A 33 -28.08 -5.09 -2.31
C GLY A 33 -27.81 -6.02 -3.51
N ASP A 34 -28.60 -5.86 -4.59
CA ASP A 34 -28.50 -6.71 -5.79
C ASP A 34 -27.53 -6.18 -6.86
N SER A 35 -26.93 -5.00 -6.65
CA SER A 35 -26.02 -4.41 -7.62
C SER A 35 -24.75 -5.25 -7.78
N MET A 36 -24.57 -5.83 -8.95
CA MET A 36 -23.36 -6.59 -9.31
C MET A 36 -22.10 -5.71 -9.25
N ILE A 37 -22.21 -4.43 -9.64
CA ILE A 37 -21.09 -3.48 -9.64
C ILE A 37 -20.60 -3.24 -8.22
N ILE A 38 -21.52 -3.02 -7.27
CA ILE A 38 -21.14 -2.79 -5.87
C ILE A 38 -20.53 -4.06 -5.28
N LYS A 39 -21.11 -5.24 -5.53
CA LYS A 39 -20.53 -6.52 -5.09
C LYS A 39 -19.10 -6.72 -5.62
N TYR A 40 -18.89 -6.38 -6.90
CA TYR A 40 -17.57 -6.46 -7.52
C TYR A 40 -16.57 -5.50 -6.85
N ILE A 41 -16.92 -4.22 -6.68
CA ILE A 41 -16.07 -3.21 -6.03
C ILE A 41 -15.73 -3.65 -4.60
N LEU A 42 -16.70 -4.09 -3.82
CA LEU A 42 -16.49 -4.59 -2.47
C LEU A 42 -15.63 -5.86 -2.43
N GLY A 43 -15.65 -6.65 -3.50
CA GLY A 43 -14.79 -7.83 -3.65
C GLY A 43 -13.32 -7.48 -3.84
N VAL A 44 -13.01 -6.50 -4.68
CA VAL A 44 -11.64 -6.15 -5.09
C VAL A 44 -10.98 -5.09 -4.22
N ALA A 45 -11.75 -4.26 -3.54
CA ALA A 45 -11.25 -3.18 -2.69
C ALA A 45 -10.27 -3.65 -1.59
N PRO A 46 -10.45 -4.83 -0.95
CA PRO A 46 -9.51 -5.36 0.03
C PRO A 46 -8.11 -5.64 -0.52
N ASN A 47 -7.96 -5.82 -1.83
CA ASN A 47 -6.65 -5.99 -2.47
C ASN A 47 -6.09 -4.65 -2.99
N PHE A 48 -6.96 -3.76 -3.41
CA PHE A 48 -6.60 -2.46 -3.94
C PHE A 48 -6.03 -1.51 -2.87
N PHE A 49 -6.71 -1.33 -1.73
CA PHE A 49 -6.27 -0.38 -0.69
C PHE A 49 -4.94 -0.78 -0.03
N PRO A 50 -4.69 -2.04 0.37
CA PRO A 50 -3.40 -2.44 0.89
C PRO A 50 -2.25 -2.22 -0.10
N ALA A 51 -2.49 -2.41 -1.41
CA ALA A 51 -1.49 -2.18 -2.44
C ALA A 51 -1.07 -0.72 -2.59
N ILE A 52 -1.87 0.24 -2.09
CA ILE A 52 -1.51 1.66 -1.98
C ILE A 52 -0.90 1.96 -0.60
N GLY A 53 -1.51 1.46 0.46
CA GLY A 53 -1.16 1.81 1.83
C GLY A 53 0.17 1.21 2.29
N ILE A 54 0.41 -0.08 2.02
CA ILE A 54 1.62 -0.77 2.48
C ILE A 54 2.89 -0.12 1.92
N PRO A 55 3.03 0.19 0.62
CA PRO A 55 4.21 0.90 0.13
C PRO A 55 4.32 2.32 0.71
N ALA A 56 3.23 3.01 0.99
CA ALA A 56 3.27 4.30 1.68
C ALA A 56 3.90 4.20 3.08
N PHE A 57 3.62 3.12 3.81
CA PHE A 57 4.28 2.83 5.09
C PHE A 57 5.77 2.53 4.91
N PHE A 58 6.13 1.67 3.95
CA PHE A 58 7.53 1.31 3.70
C PHE A 58 8.39 2.49 3.25
N VAL A 59 7.83 3.47 2.53
CA VAL A 59 8.54 4.71 2.16
C VAL A 59 9.04 5.46 3.39
N VAL A 60 8.36 5.39 4.52
CA VAL A 60 8.78 5.98 5.79
C VAL A 60 9.73 5.06 6.55
N LEU A 61 9.48 3.77 6.52
CA LEU A 61 10.26 2.79 7.26
C LEU A 61 11.67 2.60 6.68
N ILE A 62 11.82 2.56 5.36
CA ILE A 62 13.10 2.33 4.68
C ILE A 62 14.17 3.33 5.15
N PRO A 63 13.95 4.66 5.12
CA PRO A 63 14.93 5.61 5.63
C PRO A 63 15.23 5.43 7.12
N ALA A 64 14.22 5.18 7.95
CA ALA A 64 14.39 5.00 9.38
C ALA A 64 15.33 3.82 9.74
N VAL A 65 15.28 2.75 8.92
CA VAL A 65 16.14 1.58 9.12
C VAL A 65 17.53 1.78 8.50
N THR A 66 17.60 2.42 7.32
CA THR A 66 18.86 2.54 6.56
C THR A 66 19.76 3.67 7.06
N GLN A 67 19.21 4.72 7.70
CA GLN A 67 20.00 5.81 8.28
C GLN A 67 20.97 5.35 9.37
N LYS A 68 20.62 4.32 10.13
CA LYS A 68 21.52 3.74 11.15
C LYS A 68 22.83 3.21 10.57
N ASN A 69 22.87 2.86 9.30
CA ASN A 69 24.01 2.14 8.69
C ASN A 69 24.76 2.94 7.61
N LYS A 70 24.43 4.21 7.34
CA LYS A 70 25.04 5.07 6.28
C LYS A 70 25.18 4.41 4.89
N THR A 71 24.51 3.28 4.61
CA THR A 71 25.01 2.28 3.66
C THR A 71 24.39 2.35 2.28
N ASN A 72 23.29 3.10 2.03
CA ASN A 72 22.71 3.00 0.68
C ASN A 72 21.95 4.25 0.22
N LYS A 73 22.70 5.22 -0.35
CA LYS A 73 22.09 6.39 -1.03
C LYS A 73 21.12 5.98 -2.12
N TRP A 74 21.40 4.88 -2.84
CA TRP A 74 20.52 4.36 -3.89
C TRP A 74 19.15 3.94 -3.33
N LEU A 75 19.15 3.21 -2.21
CA LEU A 75 17.93 2.73 -1.57
C LEU A 75 17.05 3.90 -1.08
N ASN A 76 17.66 4.94 -0.52
CA ASN A 76 16.93 6.12 -0.09
C ASN A 76 16.36 6.93 -1.26
N ASN A 77 17.10 7.05 -2.36
CA ASN A 77 16.62 7.76 -3.55
C ASN A 77 15.49 7.00 -4.26
N ASN A 78 15.56 5.67 -4.29
CA ASN A 78 14.59 4.80 -4.95
C ASN A 78 13.63 4.09 -3.98
N ARG A 79 13.48 4.63 -2.76
CA ARG A 79 12.69 4.00 -1.69
C ARG A 79 11.25 3.69 -2.10
N HIS A 80 10.64 4.51 -2.96
CA HIS A 80 9.28 4.32 -3.45
C HIS A 80 9.17 3.08 -4.36
N ILE A 81 10.16 2.85 -5.22
CA ILE A 81 10.22 1.66 -6.06
C ILE A 81 10.45 0.42 -5.20
N THR A 82 11.42 0.50 -4.29
CA THR A 82 11.71 -0.61 -3.36
C THR A 82 10.52 -0.94 -2.48
N ALA A 83 9.86 0.07 -1.91
CA ALA A 83 8.65 -0.09 -1.11
C ALA A 83 7.54 -0.78 -1.91
N ASN A 84 7.35 -0.35 -3.16
CA ASN A 84 6.33 -0.90 -4.04
C ASN A 84 6.60 -2.37 -4.41
N ILE A 85 7.85 -2.69 -4.75
CA ILE A 85 8.27 -4.06 -5.08
C ILE A 85 8.10 -4.99 -3.87
N ILE A 86 8.57 -4.58 -2.69
CA ILE A 86 8.41 -5.38 -1.46
C ILE A 86 6.94 -5.62 -1.16
N SER A 87 6.11 -4.59 -1.28
CA SER A 87 4.66 -4.69 -1.05
C SER A 87 3.99 -5.62 -2.04
N LEU A 88 4.32 -5.52 -3.34
CA LEU A 88 3.78 -6.40 -4.37
C LEU A 88 4.16 -7.87 -4.11
N ILE A 89 5.44 -8.14 -3.82
CA ILE A 89 5.90 -9.50 -3.51
C ILE A 89 5.12 -10.05 -2.30
N GLY A 90 4.97 -9.25 -1.23
CA GLY A 90 4.25 -9.68 -0.03
C GLY A 90 2.78 -9.97 -0.30
N LEU A 91 2.07 -9.08 -0.99
CA LEU A 91 0.66 -9.22 -1.28
C LEU A 91 0.38 -10.39 -2.26
N ILE A 92 1.17 -10.53 -3.32
CA ILE A 92 1.03 -11.64 -4.26
C ILE A 92 1.38 -12.97 -3.57
N SER A 93 2.43 -13.00 -2.75
CA SER A 93 2.77 -14.20 -1.99
C SER A 93 1.64 -14.62 -1.05
N TRP A 94 0.92 -13.65 -0.46
CA TRP A 94 -0.24 -13.93 0.37
C TRP A 94 -1.35 -14.63 -0.40
N GLU A 95 -1.62 -14.24 -1.65
CA GLU A 95 -2.58 -14.93 -2.52
C GLU A 95 -2.20 -16.40 -2.75
N PHE A 96 -0.90 -16.68 -2.95
CA PHE A 96 -0.42 -18.06 -3.07
C PHE A 96 -0.53 -18.86 -1.77
N VAL A 97 -0.32 -18.21 -0.61
CA VAL A 97 -0.54 -18.86 0.69
C VAL A 97 -1.99 -19.25 0.88
N GLN A 98 -2.91 -18.39 0.45
CA GLN A 98 -4.35 -18.67 0.51
C GLN A 98 -4.77 -19.87 -0.38
N MET A 99 -4.08 -20.12 -1.49
CA MET A 99 -4.33 -21.29 -2.32
C MET A 99 -4.22 -22.62 -1.55
N ASN A 100 -3.32 -22.71 -0.58
CA ASN A 100 -3.08 -23.93 0.19
C ASN A 100 -4.11 -24.11 1.33
N GLY A 101 -4.98 -23.12 1.56
CA GLY A 101 -6.06 -23.21 2.54
C GLY A 101 -7.32 -23.84 1.96
N SER A 102 -7.96 -24.76 2.70
CA SER A 102 -9.14 -25.53 2.25
C SER A 102 -10.39 -24.69 1.93
N ARG A 103 -10.39 -23.40 2.17
CA ARG A 103 -11.57 -22.50 2.05
C ARG A 103 -11.37 -21.31 1.12
N LEU A 104 -10.16 -21.03 0.66
CA LEU A 104 -9.85 -19.84 -0.14
C LEU A 104 -9.38 -20.29 -1.52
N ARG A 105 -9.88 -19.63 -2.55
CA ARG A 105 -9.47 -19.85 -3.95
C ARG A 105 -8.58 -18.71 -4.37
N PHE A 106 -7.50 -19.02 -5.05
CA PHE A 106 -6.70 -18.03 -5.77
C PHE A 106 -7.57 -17.33 -6.83
N ASP A 107 -7.56 -16.01 -6.82
CA ASP A 107 -8.28 -15.21 -7.78
C ASP A 107 -7.33 -14.28 -8.55
N TRP A 108 -7.22 -14.47 -9.85
CA TRP A 108 -6.45 -13.59 -10.73
C TRP A 108 -6.92 -12.13 -10.67
N ASN A 109 -8.18 -11.93 -10.36
CA ASN A 109 -8.75 -10.61 -10.21
C ASN A 109 -8.15 -9.86 -9.01
N ASP A 110 -7.88 -10.56 -7.91
CA ASP A 110 -7.24 -10.01 -6.72
C ASP A 110 -5.79 -9.59 -7.02
N VAL A 111 -5.05 -10.41 -7.77
CA VAL A 111 -3.69 -10.06 -8.24
C VAL A 111 -3.74 -8.84 -9.16
N LEU A 112 -4.69 -8.77 -10.09
CA LEU A 112 -4.85 -7.64 -10.99
C LEU A 112 -5.07 -6.33 -10.21
N TRP A 113 -5.99 -6.32 -9.24
CA TRP A 113 -6.27 -5.14 -8.44
C TRP A 113 -5.14 -4.76 -7.49
N THR A 114 -4.35 -5.72 -7.03
CA THR A 114 -3.10 -5.47 -6.32
C THR A 114 -2.09 -4.73 -7.22
N ILE A 115 -1.93 -5.15 -8.48
CA ILE A 115 -1.05 -4.47 -9.44
C ILE A 115 -1.57 -3.06 -9.75
N ILE A 116 -2.87 -2.89 -9.96
CA ILE A 116 -3.50 -1.58 -10.18
C ILE A 116 -3.25 -0.66 -8.98
N GLY A 117 -3.45 -1.15 -7.75
CA GLY A 117 -3.18 -0.39 -6.53
C GLY A 117 -1.72 0.05 -6.40
N ALA A 118 -0.78 -0.84 -6.72
CA ALA A 118 0.65 -0.53 -6.75
C ALA A 118 0.99 0.54 -7.81
N PHE A 119 0.35 0.50 -8.97
CA PHE A 119 0.48 1.53 -9.99
C PHE A 119 -0.09 2.89 -9.52
N VAL A 120 -1.25 2.87 -8.87
CA VAL A 120 -1.85 4.08 -8.28
C VAL A 120 -0.94 4.68 -7.21
N PHE A 121 -0.32 3.86 -6.34
CA PHE A 121 0.67 4.37 -5.39
C PHE A 121 1.83 5.07 -6.12
N GLN A 122 2.34 4.49 -7.21
CA GLN A 122 3.43 5.08 -7.99
C GLN A 122 3.01 6.42 -8.61
N LEU A 123 1.77 6.55 -9.08
CA LEU A 123 1.21 7.82 -9.56
C LEU A 123 1.13 8.85 -8.43
N ILE A 124 0.61 8.46 -7.26
CA ILE A 124 0.55 9.34 -6.08
C ILE A 124 1.96 9.83 -5.72
N TRP A 125 2.95 8.93 -5.72
CA TRP A 125 4.34 9.31 -5.48
C TRP A 125 4.86 10.31 -6.50
N THR A 126 4.66 10.08 -7.79
CA THR A 126 5.15 10.98 -8.85
C THR A 126 4.50 12.37 -8.78
N MET A 127 3.21 12.43 -8.46
CA MET A 127 2.44 13.68 -8.33
C MET A 127 2.68 14.41 -7.00
N ALA A 128 3.15 13.71 -5.98
CA ALA A 128 3.41 14.32 -4.68
C ALA A 128 4.46 15.42 -4.78
N PRO A 129 4.27 16.58 -4.11
CA PRO A 129 5.25 17.66 -4.07
C PRO A 129 6.61 17.18 -3.54
N THR A 130 7.69 17.75 -4.05
CA THR A 130 9.09 17.37 -3.68
C THR A 130 9.32 17.41 -2.17
N LYS A 131 8.70 18.37 -1.46
CA LYS A 131 8.78 18.46 0.00
C LYS A 131 8.35 17.20 0.75
N TYR A 132 7.49 16.36 0.17
CA TYR A 132 7.07 15.09 0.77
C TYR A 132 7.94 13.90 0.33
N LYS A 133 8.88 14.12 -0.58
CA LYS A 133 9.81 13.11 -1.09
C LYS A 133 11.19 13.17 -0.42
N VAL A 134 11.50 14.27 0.28
CA VAL A 134 12.80 14.47 0.96
C VAL A 134 12.73 13.93 2.38
N VAL A 135 13.78 13.22 2.81
CA VAL A 135 13.95 12.82 4.24
C VAL A 135 14.55 14.01 4.98
N SER A 136 13.82 14.55 5.96
CA SER A 136 14.15 15.79 6.67
C SER A 136 15.50 15.80 7.42
N GLU A 137 16.19 14.65 7.52
CA GLU A 137 17.46 14.54 8.24
C GLU A 137 18.70 14.52 7.32
N LEU A 138 18.52 14.61 5.99
CA LEU A 138 19.65 14.67 5.04
C LEU A 138 20.13 16.12 4.79
N GLU A 139 19.47 17.11 5.38
CA GLU A 139 19.84 18.54 5.27
C GLU A 139 20.66 19.09 6.45
N LYS A 140 21.23 18.23 7.31
CA LYS A 140 22.13 18.65 8.38
C LYS A 140 23.55 18.22 8.12
#